data_54d29c35ddd7820ab779ae999dd48440
#
_entry.id   54d29c35ddd7820ab779ae999dd48440
#
_cell.length_a   1.000
_cell.length_b   1.000
_cell.length_c   1.000
_cell.angle_alpha   90.00
_cell.angle_beta   90.00
_cell.angle_gamma   90.00
#
_symmetry.space_group_name_H-M   'P 1'
#
loop_
_entity.id
_entity.type
_entity.pdbx_description
1 polymer ?
#
loop_
_entity_poly.entity_id
_entity_poly.type
_entity_poly.pdbx_seq_one_letter_code
_entity_poly.pdbx_strand_id
1 'polypeptide(L)'
;MNEIFLDTETTGLSFKDGHKIVEIACIETKDLVTTGKVFHKLINPQRSVPEDAQKIHGYSEQFLSGKDTFDKIADDFINFIKDKRIIIHNAPFDIGFLNGELSSIKKELIKKELVIDSLDIARNKFTGMSNSLDALCKRFNIDLSRRTKHNALLDCELLREVYINLLDVKEPKFNLTANNMIQNIVKKENYNKSVVKISEEEIANHTSFLKKELKKKFLLNFPRLIKFFKINTFTYFYIFKSRIFK
;
A
#
# COMPACT_ATOMS: atom_id res chain seq x y z
N MET A 1 5.79 13.70 5.91
CA MET A 1 4.43 14.30 5.99
C MET A 1 3.42 13.18 5.78
N ASN A 2 2.29 13.15 6.54
CA ASN A 2 1.29 12.10 6.30
C ASN A 2 0.45 12.46 5.07
N GLU A 3 0.12 11.44 4.29
CA GLU A 3 -0.66 11.55 3.06
C GLU A 3 -1.84 10.59 3.14
N ILE A 4 -2.91 10.92 2.43
CA ILE A 4 -4.11 10.10 2.29
C ILE A 4 -4.29 9.78 0.82
N PHE A 5 -4.40 8.51 0.47
CA PHE A 5 -4.94 8.07 -0.81
C PHE A 5 -6.43 7.88 -0.64
N LEU A 6 -7.22 8.61 -1.44
CA LEU A 6 -8.66 8.65 -1.32
C LEU A 6 -9.31 8.29 -2.66
N ASP A 7 -10.41 7.56 -2.57
CA ASP A 7 -11.29 7.24 -3.69
C ASP A 7 -12.73 7.12 -3.21
N THR A 8 -13.71 7.38 -4.09
CA THR A 8 -15.14 7.31 -3.79
C THR A 8 -15.91 6.57 -4.88
N GLU A 9 -16.92 5.79 -4.47
CA GLU A 9 -17.96 5.29 -5.38
C GLU A 9 -19.25 6.10 -5.18
N THR A 10 -19.98 6.29 -6.26
CA THR A 10 -21.14 7.18 -6.29
C THR A 10 -22.31 6.59 -7.05
N THR A 11 -23.52 7.15 -6.84
CA THR A 11 -24.71 6.77 -7.60
C THR A 11 -24.75 7.34 -9.03
N GLY A 12 -23.74 8.12 -9.45
CA GLY A 12 -23.68 8.73 -10.77
C GLY A 12 -22.58 9.78 -10.89
N LEU A 13 -22.63 10.63 -11.90
CA LEU A 13 -21.48 11.42 -12.34
C LEU A 13 -21.37 12.82 -11.70
N SER A 14 -22.43 13.34 -11.09
CA SER A 14 -22.40 14.73 -10.58
C SER A 14 -23.29 14.89 -9.34
N PHE A 15 -22.71 15.47 -8.29
CA PHE A 15 -23.47 15.84 -7.09
C PHE A 15 -24.59 16.86 -7.39
N LYS A 16 -24.39 17.76 -8.34
CA LYS A 16 -25.38 18.77 -8.72
C LYS A 16 -26.64 18.15 -9.31
N ASP A 17 -26.54 16.98 -9.92
CA ASP A 17 -27.64 16.22 -10.46
C ASP A 17 -28.31 15.33 -9.39
N GLY A 18 -28.00 15.57 -8.13
CA GLY A 18 -28.57 14.89 -6.98
C GLY A 18 -27.96 13.52 -6.72
N HIS A 19 -26.87 13.14 -7.41
CA HIS A 19 -26.14 11.90 -7.10
C HIS A 19 -25.41 12.00 -5.77
N LYS A 20 -25.15 10.85 -5.15
CA LYS A 20 -24.64 10.74 -3.79
C LYS A 20 -23.49 9.73 -3.71
N ILE A 21 -22.66 9.88 -2.68
CA ILE A 21 -21.61 8.94 -2.38
C ILE A 21 -22.18 7.66 -1.79
N VAL A 22 -21.68 6.50 -2.19
CA VAL A 22 -22.05 5.17 -1.66
C VAL A 22 -20.89 4.46 -0.96
N GLU A 23 -19.65 4.85 -1.27
CA GLU A 23 -18.45 4.32 -0.60
C GLU A 23 -17.39 5.41 -0.52
N ILE A 24 -16.69 5.48 0.60
CA ILE A 24 -15.47 6.28 0.77
C ILE A 24 -14.38 5.39 1.33
N ALA A 25 -13.23 5.42 0.72
CA ALA A 25 -12.03 4.81 1.26
C ALA A 25 -10.87 5.81 1.33
N CYS A 26 -10.10 5.72 2.42
CA CYS A 26 -8.89 6.49 2.63
C CYS A 26 -7.83 5.59 3.25
N ILE A 27 -6.64 5.58 2.67
CA ILE A 27 -5.47 4.88 3.22
C ILE A 27 -4.44 5.91 3.64
N GLU A 28 -4.05 5.89 4.93
CA GLU A 28 -3.00 6.78 5.43
C GLU A 28 -1.62 6.21 5.10
N THR A 29 -0.74 7.07 4.61
CA THR A 29 0.67 6.76 4.43
C THR A 29 1.56 7.80 5.11
N LYS A 30 2.78 7.41 5.40
CA LYS A 30 3.87 8.30 5.79
C LYS A 30 5.05 8.01 4.87
N ASP A 31 5.46 9.04 4.11
CA ASP A 31 6.52 8.90 3.12
C ASP A 31 6.22 7.74 2.13
N LEU A 32 4.97 7.68 1.66
CA LEU A 32 4.40 6.68 0.74
C LEU A 32 4.30 5.25 1.31
N VAL A 33 4.72 5.01 2.55
CA VAL A 33 4.57 3.73 3.25
C VAL A 33 3.27 3.73 4.06
N THR A 34 2.47 2.69 3.93
CA THR A 34 1.20 2.57 4.66
C THR A 34 1.42 2.53 6.16
N THR A 35 0.64 3.33 6.91
CA THR A 35 0.69 3.34 8.39
C THR A 35 -0.19 2.26 9.02
N GLY A 36 -1.01 1.58 8.22
CA GLY A 36 -2.03 0.64 8.66
C GLY A 36 -3.34 1.31 9.06
N LYS A 37 -3.42 2.65 9.07
CA LYS A 37 -4.68 3.36 9.33
C LYS A 37 -5.48 3.49 8.04
N VAL A 38 -6.73 3.06 8.11
CA VAL A 38 -7.69 3.07 7.00
C VAL A 38 -9.01 3.64 7.50
N PHE A 39 -9.59 4.55 6.72
CA PHE A 39 -10.99 4.93 6.84
C PHE A 39 -11.73 4.32 5.66
N HIS A 40 -12.69 3.44 5.93
CA HIS A 40 -13.48 2.80 4.89
C HIS A 40 -14.93 2.71 5.35
N LYS A 41 -15.84 3.31 4.60
CA LYS A 41 -17.28 3.33 4.92
C LYS A 41 -18.12 3.13 3.66
N LEU A 42 -19.08 2.22 3.78
CA LEU A 42 -20.21 2.12 2.87
C LEU A 42 -21.32 3.04 3.40
N ILE A 43 -21.97 3.77 2.50
CA ILE A 43 -22.87 4.87 2.85
C ILE A 43 -24.24 4.63 2.24
N ASN A 44 -25.28 4.85 3.03
CA ASN A 44 -26.63 4.91 2.53
C ASN A 44 -26.85 6.26 1.80
N PRO A 45 -27.02 6.26 0.47
CA PRO A 45 -27.20 7.49 -0.29
C PRO A 45 -28.60 8.11 -0.11
N GLN A 46 -29.50 7.44 0.61
CA GLN A 46 -30.91 7.83 0.78
C GLN A 46 -31.64 8.11 -0.55
N ARG A 47 -31.23 7.40 -1.59
CA ARG A 47 -31.80 7.45 -2.93
C ARG A 47 -31.59 6.13 -3.66
N SER A 48 -32.32 5.92 -4.76
CA SER A 48 -32.12 4.77 -5.64
C SER A 48 -30.71 4.76 -6.25
N VAL A 49 -30.18 3.57 -6.42
CA VAL A 49 -28.90 3.33 -7.10
C VAL A 49 -29.21 2.94 -8.55
N PRO A 50 -28.83 3.76 -9.54
CA PRO A 50 -29.01 3.43 -10.94
C PRO A 50 -28.28 2.13 -11.31
N GLU A 51 -28.86 1.34 -12.23
CA GLU A 51 -28.28 0.08 -12.66
C GLU A 51 -26.85 0.21 -13.19
N ASP A 52 -26.56 1.30 -13.90
CA ASP A 52 -25.23 1.51 -14.46
C ASP A 52 -24.17 1.74 -13.36
N ALA A 53 -24.50 2.48 -12.30
CA ALA A 53 -23.65 2.63 -11.13
C ALA A 53 -23.47 1.29 -10.41
N GLN A 54 -24.58 0.54 -10.19
CA GLN A 54 -24.52 -0.78 -9.57
C GLN A 54 -23.70 -1.78 -10.38
N LYS A 55 -23.70 -1.74 -11.70
CA LYS A 55 -22.83 -2.58 -12.54
C LYS A 55 -21.36 -2.29 -12.30
N ILE A 56 -21.00 -1.03 -12.02
CA ILE A 56 -19.61 -0.60 -11.79
C ILE A 56 -19.11 -1.05 -10.42
N HIS A 57 -19.75 -0.59 -9.32
CA HIS A 57 -19.28 -0.85 -7.95
C HIS A 57 -19.96 -2.07 -7.29
N GLY A 58 -21.09 -2.55 -7.80
CA GLY A 58 -21.77 -3.78 -7.34
C GLY A 58 -22.71 -3.62 -6.15
N TYR A 59 -22.87 -2.42 -5.60
CA TYR A 59 -23.73 -2.20 -4.43
C TYR A 59 -25.17 -1.94 -4.84
N SER A 60 -26.12 -2.75 -4.32
CA SER A 60 -27.55 -2.52 -4.52
C SER A 60 -28.09 -1.52 -3.49
N GLU A 61 -29.19 -0.87 -3.82
CA GLU A 61 -29.92 0.01 -2.90
C GLU A 61 -30.29 -0.73 -1.60
N GLN A 62 -30.78 -1.95 -1.70
CA GLN A 62 -31.13 -2.78 -0.55
C GLN A 62 -29.93 -3.04 0.38
N PHE A 63 -28.75 -3.29 -0.19
CA PHE A 63 -27.52 -3.50 0.58
C PHE A 63 -27.09 -2.23 1.31
N LEU A 64 -27.24 -1.07 0.66
CA LEU A 64 -26.81 0.22 1.22
C LEU A 64 -27.83 0.80 2.21
N SER A 65 -29.10 0.42 2.14
CA SER A 65 -30.17 0.97 3.01
C SER A 65 -29.90 0.78 4.51
N GLY A 66 -29.18 -0.28 4.89
CA GLY A 66 -28.80 -0.56 6.27
C GLY A 66 -27.48 0.10 6.72
N LYS A 67 -26.85 0.92 5.89
CA LYS A 67 -25.59 1.62 6.20
C LYS A 67 -25.87 2.99 6.81
N ASP A 68 -24.84 3.56 7.46
CA ASP A 68 -24.90 4.92 7.94
C ASP A 68 -25.00 5.92 6.78
N THR A 69 -25.67 7.03 7.02
CA THR A 69 -25.74 8.16 6.09
C THR A 69 -24.47 9.01 6.20
N PHE A 70 -24.18 9.84 5.20
CA PHE A 70 -22.96 10.65 5.16
C PHE A 70 -22.80 11.56 6.38
N ASP A 71 -23.88 12.17 6.87
CA ASP A 71 -23.88 13.05 8.04
C ASP A 71 -23.38 12.37 9.31
N LYS A 72 -23.66 11.07 9.48
CA LYS A 72 -23.21 10.30 10.65
C LYS A 72 -21.71 10.01 10.65
N ILE A 73 -21.10 9.88 9.46
CA ILE A 73 -19.68 9.53 9.33
C ILE A 73 -18.78 10.74 9.06
N ALA A 74 -19.37 11.90 8.79
CA ALA A 74 -18.67 13.09 8.32
C ALA A 74 -17.60 13.58 9.30
N ASP A 75 -17.88 13.57 10.61
CA ASP A 75 -16.92 14.04 11.62
C ASP A 75 -15.71 13.10 11.70
N ASP A 76 -15.92 11.79 11.67
CA ASP A 76 -14.84 10.80 11.63
C ASP A 76 -14.00 10.95 10.36
N PHE A 77 -14.65 11.16 9.22
CA PHE A 77 -13.99 11.41 7.94
C PHE A 77 -13.12 12.68 7.99
N ILE A 78 -13.68 13.81 8.42
CA ILE A 78 -12.95 15.08 8.54
C ILE A 78 -11.74 14.92 9.47
N ASN A 79 -11.93 14.29 10.62
CA ASN A 79 -10.85 14.04 11.57
C ASN A 79 -9.75 13.15 10.98
N PHE A 80 -10.13 12.17 10.15
CA PHE A 80 -9.16 11.27 9.51
C PHE A 80 -8.28 11.98 8.49
N ILE A 81 -8.84 12.89 7.69
CA ILE A 81 -8.09 13.61 6.63
C ILE A 81 -7.40 14.88 7.12
N LYS A 82 -7.70 15.34 8.35
CA LYS A 82 -7.23 16.61 8.90
C LYS A 82 -5.72 16.76 8.80
N ASP A 83 -5.27 17.92 8.31
CA ASP A 83 -3.87 18.34 8.22
C ASP A 83 -2.97 17.42 7.36
N LYS A 84 -3.58 16.64 6.44
CA LYS A 84 -2.87 15.70 5.56
C LYS A 84 -3.07 16.09 4.10
N ARG A 85 -2.09 15.74 3.25
CA ARG A 85 -2.26 15.82 1.79
C ARG A 85 -3.19 14.69 1.34
N ILE A 86 -4.06 14.99 0.39
CA ILE A 86 -5.03 14.04 -0.14
C ILE A 86 -4.70 13.79 -1.61
N ILE A 87 -4.31 12.57 -1.95
CA ILE A 87 -3.98 12.13 -3.29
C ILE A 87 -5.20 11.41 -3.86
N ILE A 88 -5.70 11.88 -5.00
CA ILE A 88 -6.88 11.37 -5.69
C ILE A 88 -6.55 11.21 -7.18
N HIS A 89 -7.22 10.30 -7.87
CA HIS A 89 -7.12 10.16 -9.32
C HIS A 89 -8.34 10.75 -10.00
N ASN A 90 -8.21 11.88 -10.69
CA ASN A 90 -9.30 12.73 -11.17
C ASN A 90 -10.02 13.45 -10.01
N ALA A 91 -9.22 14.12 -9.19
CA ALA A 91 -9.65 14.79 -7.96
C ALA A 91 -10.90 15.69 -8.08
N PRO A 92 -11.15 16.43 -9.20
CA PRO A 92 -12.36 17.23 -9.34
C PRO A 92 -13.65 16.44 -9.16
N PHE A 93 -13.68 15.16 -9.51
CA PHE A 93 -14.84 14.30 -9.35
C PHE A 93 -15.13 14.05 -7.86
N ASP A 94 -14.19 13.45 -7.14
CA ASP A 94 -14.37 13.08 -5.74
C ASP A 94 -14.55 14.28 -4.83
N ILE A 95 -13.74 15.32 -5.03
CA ILE A 95 -13.84 16.58 -4.26
C ILE A 95 -15.19 17.28 -4.53
N GLY A 96 -15.71 17.19 -5.74
CA GLY A 96 -17.04 17.71 -6.08
C GLY A 96 -18.14 17.05 -5.25
N PHE A 97 -18.11 15.73 -5.11
CA PHE A 97 -19.05 14.98 -4.29
C PHE A 97 -18.83 15.22 -2.80
N LEU A 98 -17.60 15.08 -2.31
CA LEU A 98 -17.27 15.27 -0.90
C LEU A 98 -17.64 16.66 -0.40
N ASN A 99 -17.26 17.70 -1.13
CA ASN A 99 -17.61 19.07 -0.77
C ASN A 99 -19.11 19.35 -0.91
N GLY A 100 -19.79 18.72 -1.87
CA GLY A 100 -21.24 18.78 -1.98
C GLY A 100 -21.95 18.21 -0.75
N GLU A 101 -21.55 17.01 -0.31
CA GLU A 101 -22.08 16.38 0.90
C GLU A 101 -21.76 17.20 2.15
N LEU A 102 -20.51 17.63 2.32
CA LEU A 102 -20.06 18.45 3.47
C LEU A 102 -20.84 19.79 3.53
N SER A 103 -21.02 20.45 2.38
CA SER A 103 -21.80 21.69 2.29
C SER A 103 -23.26 21.50 2.70
N SER A 104 -23.87 20.38 2.31
CA SER A 104 -25.27 20.03 2.64
C SER A 104 -25.50 19.94 4.16
N ILE A 105 -24.47 19.53 4.91
CA ILE A 105 -24.52 19.40 6.38
C ILE A 105 -23.80 20.53 7.11
N LYS A 106 -23.46 21.62 6.39
CA LYS A 106 -22.78 22.84 6.91
C LYS A 106 -21.45 22.56 7.61
N LYS A 107 -20.67 21.62 7.10
CA LYS A 107 -19.31 21.32 7.56
C LYS A 107 -18.26 22.05 6.72
N GLU A 108 -17.02 22.12 7.27
CA GLU A 108 -15.87 22.71 6.56
C GLU A 108 -15.55 21.90 5.28
N LEU A 109 -15.29 22.61 4.20
CA LEU A 109 -14.96 22.00 2.91
C LEU A 109 -13.49 21.62 2.86
N ILE A 110 -13.18 20.61 2.05
CA ILE A 110 -11.80 20.19 1.78
C ILE A 110 -11.11 21.31 1.01
N LYS A 111 -9.95 21.78 1.52
CA LYS A 111 -9.15 22.83 0.92
C LYS A 111 -8.41 22.30 -0.31
N LYS A 112 -8.49 23.02 -1.42
CA LYS A 112 -7.86 22.64 -2.69
C LYS A 112 -6.33 22.46 -2.56
N GLU A 113 -5.70 23.28 -1.71
CA GLU A 113 -4.25 23.26 -1.48
C GLU A 113 -3.73 21.96 -0.86
N LEU A 114 -4.62 21.19 -0.24
CA LEU A 114 -4.30 19.88 0.33
C LEU A 114 -4.46 18.74 -0.68
N VAL A 115 -5.08 19.01 -1.85
CA VAL A 115 -5.44 17.99 -2.83
C VAL A 115 -4.39 17.90 -3.93
N ILE A 116 -3.94 16.71 -4.22
CA ILE A 116 -3.06 16.38 -5.34
C ILE A 116 -3.83 15.50 -6.31
N ASP A 117 -3.97 15.95 -7.55
CA ASP A 117 -4.56 15.15 -8.62
C ASP A 117 -3.47 14.34 -9.34
N SER A 118 -3.49 13.04 -9.14
CA SER A 118 -2.54 12.12 -9.80
C SER A 118 -2.79 11.99 -11.30
N LEU A 119 -4.02 12.28 -11.78
CA LEU A 119 -4.34 12.30 -13.21
C LEU A 119 -3.63 13.45 -13.93
N ASP A 120 -3.54 14.62 -13.30
CA ASP A 120 -2.81 15.75 -13.87
C ASP A 120 -1.32 15.45 -13.97
N ILE A 121 -0.74 14.81 -12.95
CA ILE A 121 0.66 14.34 -12.98
C ILE A 121 0.85 13.34 -14.14
N ALA A 122 -0.07 12.36 -14.28
CA ALA A 122 -0.01 11.38 -15.34
C ALA A 122 -0.15 11.98 -16.73
N ARG A 123 -1.06 12.95 -16.92
CA ARG A 123 -1.26 13.66 -18.21
C ARG A 123 -0.02 14.43 -18.63
N ASN A 124 0.66 15.08 -17.69
CA ASN A 124 1.91 15.80 -17.97
C ASN A 124 3.04 14.82 -18.35
N LYS A 125 3.09 13.64 -17.73
CA LYS A 125 4.13 12.64 -18.00
C LYS A 125 3.86 11.83 -19.26
N PHE A 126 2.61 11.52 -19.55
CA PHE A 126 2.18 10.64 -20.64
C PHE A 126 1.17 11.33 -21.55
N THR A 127 1.59 12.47 -22.14
CA THR A 127 0.75 13.27 -23.03
C THR A 127 0.22 12.44 -24.20
N GLY A 128 -1.07 12.58 -24.53
CA GLY A 128 -1.71 11.89 -25.65
C GLY A 128 -2.03 10.41 -25.43
N MET A 129 -1.74 9.86 -24.24
CA MET A 129 -2.04 8.48 -23.89
C MET A 129 -3.24 8.38 -22.93
N SER A 130 -3.86 7.19 -22.85
CA SER A 130 -4.85 6.94 -21.80
C SER A 130 -4.17 6.96 -20.42
N ASN A 131 -4.72 7.74 -19.52
CA ASN A 131 -4.21 7.93 -18.15
C ASN A 131 -5.26 7.55 -17.09
N SER A 132 -6.25 6.70 -17.42
CA SER A 132 -7.12 6.11 -16.40
C SER A 132 -6.30 5.25 -15.43
N LEU A 133 -6.81 5.02 -14.23
CA LEU A 133 -6.13 4.20 -13.21
C LEU A 133 -5.75 2.83 -13.78
N ASP A 134 -6.67 2.16 -14.50
CA ASP A 134 -6.41 0.88 -15.19
C ASP A 134 -5.30 0.97 -16.23
N ALA A 135 -5.29 2.05 -17.04
CA ALA A 135 -4.27 2.22 -18.07
C ALA A 135 -2.89 2.43 -17.43
N LEU A 136 -2.83 3.16 -16.32
CA LEU A 136 -1.59 3.37 -15.57
C LEU A 136 -1.13 2.09 -14.87
N CYS A 137 -2.04 1.33 -14.24
CA CYS A 137 -1.71 0.03 -13.66
C CYS A 137 -1.11 -0.92 -14.71
N LYS A 138 -1.74 -1.03 -15.89
CA LYS A 138 -1.20 -1.85 -16.99
C LYS A 138 0.18 -1.36 -17.44
N ARG A 139 0.38 -0.05 -17.55
CA ARG A 139 1.66 0.56 -17.97
C ARG A 139 2.78 0.28 -16.98
N PHE A 140 2.48 0.28 -15.69
CA PHE A 140 3.43 0.03 -14.61
C PHE A 140 3.53 -1.44 -14.18
N ASN A 141 2.82 -2.36 -14.88
CA ASN A 141 2.73 -3.78 -14.56
C ASN A 141 2.22 -4.05 -13.12
N ILE A 142 1.28 -3.22 -12.65
CA ILE A 142 0.58 -3.42 -11.38
C ILE A 142 -0.53 -4.45 -11.58
N ASP A 143 -0.63 -5.42 -10.68
CA ASP A 143 -1.59 -6.52 -10.78
C ASP A 143 -3.03 -6.04 -10.53
N LEU A 144 -3.90 -6.25 -11.53
CA LEU A 144 -5.32 -5.94 -11.49
C LEU A 144 -6.21 -7.17 -11.24
N SER A 145 -5.64 -8.36 -11.00
CA SER A 145 -6.40 -9.62 -10.91
C SER A 145 -7.49 -9.61 -9.83
N ARG A 146 -7.28 -8.84 -8.75
CA ARG A 146 -8.25 -8.67 -7.66
C ARG A 146 -9.38 -7.68 -7.98
N ARG A 147 -9.26 -6.88 -9.05
CA ARG A 147 -10.20 -5.83 -9.42
C ARG A 147 -11.27 -6.34 -10.37
N THR A 148 -12.23 -7.08 -9.86
CA THR A 148 -13.38 -7.57 -10.65
C THR A 148 -14.48 -6.53 -10.81
N LYS A 149 -14.60 -5.61 -9.84
CA LYS A 149 -15.46 -4.43 -9.83
C LYS A 149 -14.72 -3.26 -9.22
N HIS A 150 -15.20 -2.06 -9.44
CA HIS A 150 -14.70 -0.89 -8.76
C HIS A 150 -15.02 -0.99 -7.26
N ASN A 151 -14.02 -0.70 -6.44
CA ASN A 151 -14.12 -0.69 -5.00
C ASN A 151 -13.14 0.35 -4.48
N ALA A 152 -13.64 1.34 -3.77
CA ALA A 152 -12.84 2.49 -3.38
C ALA A 152 -11.58 2.10 -2.56
N LEU A 153 -11.66 1.07 -1.71
CA LEU A 153 -10.49 0.67 -0.93
C LEU A 153 -9.39 0.06 -1.81
N LEU A 154 -9.76 -0.83 -2.73
CA LEU A 154 -8.80 -1.42 -3.67
C LEU A 154 -8.23 -0.35 -4.60
N ASP A 155 -9.06 0.60 -5.05
CA ASP A 155 -8.63 1.68 -5.93
C ASP A 155 -7.67 2.63 -5.22
N CYS A 156 -7.81 2.86 -3.90
CA CYS A 156 -6.81 3.55 -3.08
C CYS A 156 -5.46 2.79 -3.04
N GLU A 157 -5.47 1.45 -2.91
CA GLU A 157 -4.25 0.63 -2.95
C GLU A 157 -3.54 0.76 -4.30
N LEU A 158 -4.29 0.60 -5.39
CA LEU A 158 -3.79 0.73 -6.76
C LEU A 158 -3.28 2.15 -7.06
N LEU A 159 -4.03 3.17 -6.61
CA LEU A 159 -3.65 4.57 -6.75
C LEU A 159 -2.31 4.86 -6.07
N ARG A 160 -2.09 4.30 -4.88
CA ARG A 160 -0.82 4.45 -4.17
C ARG A 160 0.34 3.87 -4.98
N GLU A 161 0.19 2.67 -5.52
CA GLU A 161 1.23 2.04 -6.34
C GLU A 161 1.49 2.83 -7.63
N VAL A 162 0.43 3.28 -8.29
CA VAL A 162 0.52 4.15 -9.47
C VAL A 162 1.23 5.46 -9.13
N TYR A 163 0.88 6.11 -8.02
CA TYR A 163 1.45 7.38 -7.61
C TYR A 163 2.96 7.28 -7.32
N ILE A 164 3.42 6.22 -6.65
CA ILE A 164 4.83 5.94 -6.43
C ILE A 164 5.58 5.84 -7.77
N ASN A 165 5.01 5.14 -8.76
CA ASN A 165 5.60 5.03 -10.09
C ASN A 165 5.54 6.35 -10.89
N LEU A 166 4.51 7.18 -10.69
CA LEU A 166 4.43 8.50 -11.32
C LEU A 166 5.51 9.45 -10.83
N LEU A 167 5.85 9.40 -9.56
CA LEU A 167 6.89 10.22 -8.94
C LEU A 167 8.31 9.74 -9.28
N ASP A 168 8.49 8.64 -10.04
CA ASP A 168 9.78 8.00 -10.30
C ASP A 168 10.58 7.69 -9.00
N VAL A 169 9.87 7.58 -7.90
CA VAL A 169 10.46 7.13 -6.64
C VAL A 169 10.77 5.64 -6.84
N LYS A 170 11.94 5.37 -7.42
CA LYS A 170 12.52 4.02 -7.37
C LYS A 170 12.52 3.67 -5.89
N GLU A 171 12.06 2.45 -5.56
CA GLU A 171 12.14 1.93 -4.20
C GLU A 171 13.43 2.42 -3.55
N PRO A 172 13.40 2.99 -2.33
CA PRO A 172 14.62 3.46 -1.70
C PRO A 172 15.56 2.26 -1.71
N LYS A 173 16.51 2.25 -2.66
CA LYS A 173 17.63 1.33 -2.60
C LYS A 173 18.24 1.64 -1.26
N PHE A 174 18.19 0.69 -0.34
CA PHE A 174 18.94 0.77 0.90
C PHE A 174 20.38 1.04 0.48
N ASN A 175 20.75 2.30 0.43
CA ASN A 175 22.14 2.70 0.20
C ASN A 175 22.89 2.32 1.48
N LEU A 176 23.38 1.09 1.54
CA LEU A 176 24.33 0.64 2.55
C LEU A 176 25.65 1.44 2.50
N THR A 177 25.74 2.43 1.63
CA THR A 177 26.87 3.37 1.51
C THR A 177 26.68 4.69 2.26
N ALA A 178 25.78 4.74 3.28
CA ALA A 178 25.76 5.87 4.21
C ALA A 178 26.96 5.81 5.18
N ASN A 179 28.16 5.85 4.62
CA ASN A 179 29.42 5.88 5.39
C ASN A 179 29.71 7.24 6.06
N ASN A 180 28.79 8.21 6.03
CA ASN A 180 29.11 9.57 6.50
C ASN A 180 28.26 10.10 7.68
N MET A 181 27.39 9.29 8.29
CA MET A 181 26.68 9.74 9.50
C MET A 181 26.84 8.86 10.75
N ILE A 182 27.69 7.82 10.70
CA ILE A 182 27.92 6.96 11.87
C ILE A 182 29.26 7.30 12.58
N GLN A 183 29.95 8.37 12.22
CA GLN A 183 31.23 8.70 12.89
C GLN A 183 31.07 9.29 14.29
N ASN A 184 29.87 9.60 14.78
CA ASN A 184 29.72 10.28 16.07
C ASN A 184 28.98 9.50 17.18
N ILE A 185 28.64 8.23 17.02
CA ILE A 185 27.92 7.48 18.07
C ILE A 185 28.52 6.08 18.32
N VAL A 186 29.70 5.77 17.90
CA VAL A 186 30.34 4.53 18.36
C VAL A 186 31.44 4.87 19.35
N LYS A 187 31.09 5.03 20.64
CA LYS A 187 32.03 4.67 21.70
C LYS A 187 32.40 3.21 21.45
N LYS A 188 33.67 2.98 21.12
CA LYS A 188 34.25 1.64 21.06
C LYS A 188 34.13 0.99 22.43
N GLU A 189 33.01 0.31 22.69
CA GLU A 189 33.01 -0.73 23.71
C GLU A 189 33.68 -1.95 23.08
N ASN A 190 34.84 -2.32 23.65
CA ASN A 190 35.54 -3.55 23.28
C ASN A 190 34.68 -4.73 23.74
N TYR A 191 33.79 -5.20 22.87
CA TYR A 191 33.14 -6.48 23.06
C TYR A 191 34.16 -7.59 22.79
N ASN A 192 34.72 -8.15 23.84
CA ASN A 192 35.41 -9.43 23.77
C ASN A 192 34.33 -10.50 23.46
N LYS A 193 34.02 -10.68 22.18
CA LYS A 193 33.20 -11.81 21.75
C LYS A 193 34.02 -13.09 21.98
N SER A 194 33.63 -13.87 22.97
CA SER A 194 34.14 -15.23 23.09
C SER A 194 33.77 -15.99 21.81
N VAL A 195 34.79 -16.43 21.07
CA VAL A 195 34.59 -17.29 19.91
C VAL A 195 34.18 -18.66 20.43
N VAL A 196 32.89 -18.99 20.31
CA VAL A 196 32.40 -20.33 20.60
C VAL A 196 33.00 -21.28 19.56
N LYS A 197 33.90 -22.15 19.98
CA LYS A 197 34.44 -23.21 19.12
C LYS A 197 33.41 -24.35 19.11
N ILE A 198 32.92 -24.66 17.94
CA ILE A 198 32.01 -25.77 17.71
C ILE A 198 32.79 -27.09 17.95
N SER A 199 32.26 -27.99 18.75
CA SER A 199 32.88 -29.28 19.03
C SER A 199 32.79 -30.22 17.80
N GLU A 200 33.71 -31.17 17.71
CA GLU A 200 33.67 -32.17 16.63
C GLU A 200 32.39 -33.02 16.70
N GLU A 201 31.85 -33.24 17.90
CA GLU A 201 30.59 -33.94 18.11
C GLU A 201 29.38 -33.18 17.57
N GLU A 202 29.33 -31.86 17.75
CA GLU A 202 28.26 -31.00 17.15
C GLU A 202 28.31 -31.00 15.63
N ILE A 203 29.53 -31.03 15.05
CA ILE A 203 29.73 -31.14 13.60
C ILE A 203 29.26 -32.50 13.09
N ALA A 204 29.56 -33.57 13.80
CA ALA A 204 29.13 -34.95 13.45
C ALA A 204 27.61 -35.10 13.54
N ASN A 205 27.00 -34.56 14.59
CA ASN A 205 25.55 -34.58 14.78
C ASN A 205 24.83 -33.77 13.70
N HIS A 206 25.33 -32.58 13.36
CA HIS A 206 24.79 -31.77 12.29
C HIS A 206 24.90 -32.45 10.92
N THR A 207 26.04 -33.09 10.64
CA THR A 207 26.25 -33.83 9.38
C THR A 207 25.33 -35.05 9.27
N SER A 208 25.09 -35.76 10.39
CA SER A 208 24.13 -36.87 10.47
C SER A 208 22.70 -36.41 10.25
N PHE A 209 22.30 -35.29 10.88
CA PHE A 209 21.00 -34.66 10.67
C PHE A 209 20.76 -34.28 9.20
N LEU A 210 21.74 -33.63 8.56
CA LEU A 210 21.64 -33.27 7.15
C LEU A 210 21.49 -34.50 6.24
N LYS A 211 22.16 -35.60 6.54
CA LYS A 211 22.05 -36.88 5.79
C LYS A 211 20.69 -37.54 5.98
N LYS A 212 20.08 -37.44 7.16
CA LYS A 212 18.83 -38.12 7.51
C LYS A 212 17.59 -37.35 7.05
N GLU A 213 17.58 -36.01 7.19
CA GLU A 213 16.40 -35.17 6.98
C GLU A 213 16.31 -34.59 5.56
N LEU A 214 17.44 -34.36 4.88
CA LEU A 214 17.43 -33.87 3.52
C LEU A 214 17.36 -35.01 2.51
N LYS A 215 16.15 -35.40 2.12
CA LYS A 215 15.87 -36.43 1.09
C LYS A 215 16.38 -36.13 -0.32
N LYS A 216 16.99 -34.99 -0.60
CA LYS A 216 17.57 -34.62 -1.88
C LYS A 216 19.09 -34.41 -1.76
N LYS A 217 19.84 -35.29 -2.44
CA LYS A 217 21.32 -35.28 -2.56
C LYS A 217 21.91 -34.03 -3.24
N PHE A 218 21.28 -32.86 -3.15
CA PHE A 218 21.70 -31.67 -3.92
C PHE A 218 22.93 -30.94 -3.33
N LEU A 219 23.24 -31.14 -2.04
CA LEU A 219 24.32 -30.42 -1.37
C LEU A 219 25.62 -31.24 -1.21
N LEU A 220 25.60 -32.54 -1.50
CA LEU A 220 26.78 -33.42 -1.29
C LEU A 220 27.74 -33.45 -2.48
N ASN A 221 27.40 -32.86 -3.62
CA ASN A 221 28.24 -32.88 -4.83
C ASN A 221 29.10 -31.64 -5.07
N PHE A 222 29.22 -30.74 -4.09
CA PHE A 222 30.08 -29.55 -4.20
C PHE A 222 31.21 -29.56 -3.14
N PRO A 223 32.34 -30.22 -3.39
CA PRO A 223 33.47 -30.27 -2.45
C PRO A 223 34.10 -28.89 -2.17
N ARG A 224 33.84 -27.87 -3.01
CA ARG A 224 34.31 -26.50 -2.81
C ARG A 224 33.49 -25.70 -1.80
N LEU A 225 32.22 -26.06 -1.53
CA LEU A 225 31.36 -25.35 -0.56
C LEU A 225 31.73 -25.67 0.90
N ILE A 226 32.30 -26.84 1.16
CA ILE A 226 32.72 -27.25 2.53
C ILE A 226 33.90 -26.41 3.02
N LYS A 227 34.77 -25.90 2.11
CA LYS A 227 35.86 -24.99 2.49
C LYS A 227 35.37 -23.57 2.80
N PHE A 228 34.27 -23.13 2.21
CA PHE A 228 33.66 -21.81 2.47
C PHE A 228 32.88 -21.78 3.81
N PHE A 229 32.33 -22.92 4.24
CA PHE A 229 31.64 -23.05 5.53
C PHE A 229 32.55 -22.93 6.76
N LYS A 230 33.86 -23.08 6.61
CA LYS A 230 34.83 -22.89 7.70
C LYS A 230 35.09 -21.43 8.07
N ILE A 231 34.62 -20.45 7.30
CA ILE A 231 34.97 -19.04 7.47
C ILE A 231 33.79 -18.12 7.84
N ASN A 232 32.50 -18.49 7.57
CA ASN A 232 31.38 -17.56 7.81
C ASN A 232 30.05 -18.28 8.19
N THR A 233 30.00 -18.90 9.36
CA THR A 233 28.86 -19.74 9.78
C THR A 233 27.65 -18.96 10.31
N PHE A 234 27.67 -17.66 10.50
CA PHE A 234 26.58 -16.93 11.16
C PHE A 234 25.58 -16.23 10.22
N THR A 235 25.96 -15.90 9.01
CA THR A 235 25.08 -15.13 8.09
C THR A 235 24.13 -16.03 7.29
N TYR A 236 24.47 -17.30 7.09
CA TYR A 236 23.66 -18.22 6.28
C TYR A 236 22.49 -18.88 7.03
N PHE A 237 22.53 -18.93 8.35
CA PHE A 237 21.45 -19.55 9.14
C PHE A 237 20.14 -18.74 9.11
N TYR A 238 20.22 -17.44 8.92
CA TYR A 238 19.04 -16.58 8.88
C TYR A 238 18.32 -16.60 7.51
N ILE A 239 19.07 -16.79 6.43
CA ILE A 239 18.52 -16.80 5.06
C ILE A 239 17.80 -18.12 4.75
N PHE A 240 18.23 -19.23 5.39
CA PHE A 240 17.65 -20.55 5.11
C PHE A 240 16.32 -20.80 5.84
N LYS A 241 16.09 -20.13 6.99
CA LYS A 241 14.86 -20.29 7.76
C LYS A 241 13.65 -19.59 7.10
N SER A 242 13.88 -18.59 6.26
CA SER A 242 12.81 -17.83 5.57
C SER A 242 12.32 -18.47 4.26
N ARG A 243 12.99 -19.52 3.75
CA ARG A 243 12.63 -20.18 2.47
C ARG A 243 12.08 -21.60 2.58
N ILE A 244 12.00 -22.17 3.77
CA ILE A 244 11.50 -23.54 3.99
C ILE A 244 10.03 -23.56 4.50
N PHE A 245 9.48 -22.41 4.89
CA PHE A 245 8.07 -22.28 5.29
C PHE A 245 7.31 -21.36 4.32
N LYS A 246 7.27 -21.75 3.07
CA LYS A 246 6.22 -21.37 2.11
C LYS A 246 5.90 -22.58 1.25
#